data_e2605a8b22be4c5ac88e90f704f18c5c
#
_entry.id   e2605a8b22be4c5ac88e90f704f18c5c
#
_cell.length_a   1.000
_cell.length_b   1.000
_cell.length_c   1.000
_cell.angle_alpha   90.00
_cell.angle_beta   90.00
_cell.angle_gamma   90.00
#
_symmetry.space_group_name_H-M   'P 1'
#
loop_
_entity.id
_entity.type
_entity.pdbx_description
1 polymer ?
#
loop_
_entity_poly.entity_id
_entity_poly.type
_entity_poly.pdbx_seq_one_letter_code
_entity_poly.pdbx_strand_id
1 'polypeptide(L)'
;MRRAEITRKTKETQVRAAVNLDGEGRARVATGIGFLDHMLEQLARHSLLDIAIKAKGDLHIDQHHTTEDVGIVLGQAVAEALGSRAGIQRYGDALIPMDETLTRVALDASNRPYLIWKVTFTKPKLGEMDTELFREWFHAFAQAAGLTLHIENLYGENNHHIVESCFKGLARALRAAVTIDPRKPDAVPSTKGVLGGSLS
;
A
#
# COMPACT_ATOMS: atom_id res chain seq x y z
N MET A 1 -2.70 -20.43 -3.79
CA MET A 1 -1.72 -19.40 -4.25
C MET A 1 -2.39 -18.04 -4.11
N ARG A 2 -1.86 -17.13 -3.28
CA ARG A 2 -2.50 -15.83 -2.97
C ARG A 2 -2.07 -14.79 -4.02
N ARG A 3 -2.76 -14.84 -5.17
CA ARG A 3 -2.49 -13.96 -6.33
C ARG A 3 -3.79 -13.38 -6.85
N ALA A 4 -3.72 -12.15 -7.35
CA ALA A 4 -4.83 -11.50 -8.03
C ALA A 4 -4.33 -10.52 -9.08
N GLU A 5 -5.19 -10.23 -10.04
CA GLU A 5 -4.97 -9.21 -11.05
C GLU A 5 -6.26 -8.43 -11.27
N ILE A 6 -6.19 -7.11 -11.13
CA ILE A 6 -7.30 -6.18 -11.32
C ILE A 6 -7.00 -5.22 -12.46
N THR A 7 -8.02 -4.96 -13.26
CA THR A 7 -7.98 -3.91 -14.28
C THR A 7 -9.15 -2.96 -14.09
N ARG A 8 -8.88 -1.68 -14.02
CA ARG A 8 -9.86 -0.60 -13.94
C ARG A 8 -9.66 0.37 -15.10
N LYS A 9 -10.76 0.72 -15.75
CA LYS A 9 -10.78 1.71 -16.83
C LYS A 9 -11.85 2.74 -16.56
N THR A 10 -11.49 4.00 -16.57
CA THR A 10 -12.38 5.17 -16.49
C THR A 10 -12.25 6.02 -17.76
N LYS A 11 -12.81 7.22 -17.75
CA LYS A 11 -12.57 8.21 -18.79
C LYS A 11 -11.20 8.88 -18.65
N GLU A 12 -10.62 8.86 -17.43
CA GLU A 12 -9.41 9.57 -17.03
C GLU A 12 -8.18 8.67 -17.02
N THR A 13 -8.37 7.40 -16.62
CA THR A 13 -7.27 6.46 -16.42
C THR A 13 -7.59 5.07 -16.94
N GLN A 14 -6.53 4.30 -17.21
CA GLN A 14 -6.55 2.86 -17.37
C GLN A 14 -5.42 2.27 -16.55
N VAL A 15 -5.76 1.50 -15.52
CA VAL A 15 -4.81 0.89 -14.60
C VAL A 15 -5.01 -0.62 -14.56
N ARG A 16 -3.90 -1.36 -14.62
CA ARG A 16 -3.84 -2.80 -14.38
C ARG A 16 -2.80 -3.05 -13.30
N ALA A 17 -3.18 -3.79 -12.26
CA ALA A 17 -2.27 -4.22 -11.21
C ALA A 17 -2.40 -5.72 -10.97
N ALA A 18 -1.26 -6.41 -10.82
CA ALA A 18 -1.19 -7.79 -10.41
C ALA A 18 -0.30 -7.92 -9.18
N VAL A 19 -0.71 -8.77 -8.24
CA VAL A 19 0.03 -9.00 -7.00
C VAL A 19 0.15 -10.50 -6.73
N ASN A 20 1.30 -10.90 -6.16
CA ASN A 20 1.52 -12.18 -5.54
C ASN A 20 2.00 -11.95 -4.10
N LEU A 21 1.17 -12.31 -3.12
CA LEU A 21 1.50 -12.12 -1.70
C LEU A 21 2.62 -13.05 -1.22
N ASP A 22 2.84 -14.17 -1.92
CA ASP A 22 3.88 -15.16 -1.64
C ASP A 22 5.05 -15.03 -2.64
N GLY A 23 5.41 -13.78 -2.98
CA GLY A 23 6.44 -13.44 -3.96
C GLY A 23 7.85 -13.34 -3.36
N GLU A 24 8.75 -12.74 -4.16
CA GLU A 24 10.16 -12.50 -3.82
C GLU A 24 10.52 -11.01 -3.87
N GLY A 25 9.53 -10.11 -4.00
CA GLY A 25 9.70 -8.67 -4.08
C GLY A 25 10.09 -8.18 -5.48
N ARG A 26 9.61 -8.86 -6.52
CA ARG A 26 9.82 -8.44 -7.90
C ARG A 26 8.86 -7.30 -8.24
N ALA A 27 9.40 -6.24 -8.86
CA ALA A 27 8.63 -5.09 -9.30
C ALA A 27 8.65 -4.98 -10.83
N ARG A 28 7.50 -4.66 -11.42
CA ARG A 28 7.34 -4.22 -12.82
C ARG A 28 6.34 -3.08 -12.83
N VAL A 29 6.81 -1.86 -12.67
CA VAL A 29 5.96 -0.69 -12.47
C VAL A 29 6.17 0.30 -13.60
N ALA A 30 5.08 0.81 -14.15
CA ALA A 30 5.06 1.84 -15.18
C ALA A 30 3.76 2.65 -15.05
N THR A 31 3.76 3.69 -14.20
CA THR A 31 2.62 4.58 -13.98
C THR A 31 2.68 5.84 -14.84
N GLY A 32 3.86 6.16 -15.37
CA GLY A 32 4.15 7.43 -16.02
C GLY A 32 4.56 8.54 -15.04
N ILE A 33 4.60 8.24 -13.73
CA ILE A 33 5.02 9.16 -12.66
C ILE A 33 6.27 8.56 -12.01
N GLY A 34 7.45 9.02 -12.41
CA GLY A 34 8.74 8.38 -12.05
C GLY A 34 8.97 8.25 -10.55
N PHE A 35 8.55 9.25 -9.75
CA PHE A 35 8.71 9.16 -8.29
C PHE A 35 7.75 8.13 -7.67
N LEU A 36 6.51 8.01 -8.18
CA LEU A 36 5.57 6.99 -7.74
C LEU A 36 6.08 5.58 -8.11
N ASP A 37 6.62 5.41 -9.33
CA ASP A 37 7.22 4.14 -9.76
C ASP A 37 8.32 3.70 -8.78
N HIS A 38 9.22 4.61 -8.41
CA HIS A 38 10.27 4.36 -7.43
C HIS A 38 9.70 3.94 -6.06
N MET A 39 8.66 4.61 -5.57
CA MET A 39 8.01 4.25 -4.29
C MET A 39 7.35 2.86 -4.33
N LEU A 40 6.72 2.51 -5.44
CA LEU A 40 6.09 1.19 -5.62
C LEU A 40 7.12 0.06 -5.77
N GLU A 41 8.30 0.35 -6.32
CA GLU A 41 9.43 -0.57 -6.31
C GLU A 41 9.94 -0.82 -4.88
N GLN A 42 10.03 0.22 -4.03
CA GLN A 42 10.34 0.07 -2.62
C GLN A 42 9.29 -0.78 -1.90
N LEU A 43 8.01 -0.54 -2.19
CA LEU A 43 6.91 -1.34 -1.63
C LEU A 43 7.08 -2.82 -1.98
N ALA A 44 7.27 -3.17 -3.24
CA ALA A 44 7.48 -4.55 -3.68
C ALA A 44 8.70 -5.17 -3.00
N ARG A 45 9.85 -4.49 -3.08
CA ARG A 45 11.13 -4.99 -2.57
C ARG A 45 11.10 -5.33 -1.09
N HIS A 46 10.55 -4.44 -0.27
CA HIS A 46 10.57 -4.58 1.19
C HIS A 46 9.40 -5.41 1.75
N SER A 47 8.29 -5.50 1.02
CA SER A 47 7.18 -6.39 1.38
C SER A 47 7.40 -7.85 0.97
N LEU A 48 8.30 -8.11 0.01
CA LEU A 48 8.47 -9.37 -0.71
C LEU A 48 7.23 -9.78 -1.54
N LEU A 49 6.26 -8.88 -1.72
CA LEU A 49 5.19 -9.09 -2.69
C LEU A 49 5.75 -8.90 -4.11
N ASP A 50 5.40 -9.80 -5.04
CA ASP A 50 5.62 -9.46 -6.45
C ASP A 50 4.51 -8.52 -6.89
N ILE A 51 4.86 -7.38 -7.48
CA ILE A 51 3.94 -6.33 -7.90
C ILE A 51 4.20 -5.98 -9.36
N ALA A 52 3.15 -6.05 -10.19
CA ALA A 52 3.20 -5.54 -11.56
C ALA A 52 2.09 -4.51 -11.75
N ILE A 53 2.44 -3.29 -12.17
CA ILE A 53 1.51 -2.19 -12.39
C ILE A 53 1.79 -1.56 -13.75
N LYS A 54 0.74 -1.35 -14.53
CA LYS A 54 0.77 -0.52 -15.72
C LYS A 54 -0.39 0.46 -15.67
N ALA A 55 -0.11 1.76 -15.75
CA ALA A 55 -1.10 2.80 -15.81
C ALA A 55 -0.92 3.69 -17.03
N LYS A 56 -2.04 4.22 -17.51
CA LYS A 56 -2.11 5.31 -18.47
C LYS A 56 -3.21 6.24 -18.00
N GLY A 57 -2.85 7.45 -17.61
CA GLY A 57 -3.79 8.47 -17.15
C GLY A 57 -3.65 9.79 -17.90
N ASP A 58 -4.45 10.73 -17.53
CA ASP A 58 -4.54 12.09 -18.07
C ASP A 58 -3.51 13.05 -17.44
N LEU A 59 -2.23 12.62 -17.43
CA LEU A 59 -1.11 13.35 -16.82
C LEU A 59 -0.90 14.78 -17.36
N HIS A 60 -1.56 15.12 -18.48
CA HIS A 60 -1.59 16.49 -19.02
C HIS A 60 -2.46 17.43 -18.19
N ILE A 61 -3.35 16.92 -17.35
CA ILE A 61 -4.12 17.67 -16.36
C ILE A 61 -3.25 17.83 -15.10
N ASP A 62 -3.03 16.72 -14.39
CA ASP A 62 -2.10 16.57 -13.26
C ASP A 62 -1.85 15.09 -12.97
N GLN A 63 -1.24 14.78 -11.84
CA GLN A 63 -0.92 13.40 -11.46
C GLN A 63 -1.94 12.80 -10.47
N HIS A 64 -3.00 13.51 -10.09
CA HIS A 64 -3.94 13.11 -9.04
C HIS A 64 -4.69 11.84 -9.41
N HIS A 65 -5.44 11.85 -10.52
CA HIS A 65 -6.27 10.71 -10.95
C HIS A 65 -5.44 9.43 -11.11
N THR A 66 -4.24 9.53 -11.70
CA THR A 66 -3.38 8.38 -11.89
C THR A 66 -2.86 7.84 -10.56
N THR A 67 -2.45 8.71 -9.64
CA THR A 67 -1.95 8.33 -8.32
C THR A 67 -3.02 7.64 -7.49
N GLU A 68 -4.22 8.20 -7.43
CA GLU A 68 -5.36 7.64 -6.70
C GLU A 68 -5.79 6.30 -7.28
N ASP A 69 -5.98 6.21 -8.60
CA ASP A 69 -6.42 4.98 -9.26
C ASP A 69 -5.39 3.84 -9.16
N VAL A 70 -4.10 4.15 -9.16
CA VAL A 70 -3.05 3.15 -8.88
C VAL A 70 -3.18 2.63 -7.44
N GLY A 71 -3.44 3.49 -6.46
CA GLY A 71 -3.71 3.09 -5.08
C GLY A 71 -4.94 2.19 -4.97
N ILE A 72 -6.06 2.58 -5.61
CA ILE A 72 -7.31 1.80 -5.65
C ILE A 72 -7.06 0.40 -6.24
N VAL A 73 -6.48 0.33 -7.44
CA VAL A 73 -6.36 -0.95 -8.18
C VAL A 73 -5.38 -1.90 -7.50
N LEU A 74 -4.25 -1.38 -6.98
CA LEU A 74 -3.32 -2.20 -6.19
C LEU A 74 -3.97 -2.67 -4.88
N GLY A 75 -4.72 -1.79 -4.20
CA GLY A 75 -5.46 -2.15 -2.99
C GLY A 75 -6.49 -3.26 -3.22
N GLN A 76 -7.26 -3.16 -4.32
CA GLN A 76 -8.21 -4.21 -4.73
C GLN A 76 -7.50 -5.53 -5.03
N ALA A 77 -6.37 -5.50 -5.73
CA ALA A 77 -5.58 -6.71 -6.01
C ALA A 77 -5.07 -7.37 -4.71
N VAL A 78 -4.62 -6.58 -3.74
CA VAL A 78 -4.21 -7.09 -2.41
C VAL A 78 -5.41 -7.69 -1.68
N ALA A 79 -6.57 -7.01 -1.65
CA ALA A 79 -7.79 -7.51 -1.01
C ALA A 79 -8.25 -8.84 -1.61
N GLU A 80 -8.27 -8.94 -2.94
CA GLU A 80 -8.66 -10.17 -3.65
C GLU A 80 -7.67 -11.31 -3.40
N ALA A 81 -6.36 -11.03 -3.42
CA ALA A 81 -5.33 -12.03 -3.11
C ALA A 81 -5.37 -12.51 -1.65
N LEU A 82 -5.82 -11.69 -0.71
CA LEU A 82 -6.03 -12.06 0.70
C LEU A 82 -7.27 -12.95 0.89
N GLY A 83 -8.26 -12.85 0.01
CA GLY A 83 -9.50 -13.64 0.09
C GLY A 83 -10.17 -13.53 1.45
N SER A 84 -10.43 -14.65 2.11
CA SER A 84 -11.06 -14.71 3.44
C SER A 84 -10.19 -14.18 4.57
N ARG A 85 -8.91 -13.90 4.31
CA ARG A 85 -7.91 -13.51 5.32
C ARG A 85 -7.69 -14.58 6.40
N ALA A 86 -8.03 -15.85 6.12
CA ALA A 86 -7.74 -16.95 7.02
C ALA A 86 -6.23 -17.18 7.10
N GLY A 87 -5.78 -17.60 8.27
CA GLY A 87 -4.39 -17.97 8.55
C GLY A 87 -3.38 -16.85 8.60
N ILE A 88 -3.73 -15.60 8.25
CA ILE A 88 -2.77 -14.49 8.31
C ILE A 88 -2.48 -14.04 9.74
N GLN A 89 -1.31 -13.41 9.97
CA GLN A 89 -1.01 -12.79 11.27
C GLN A 89 -1.90 -11.57 11.56
N ARG A 90 -2.48 -10.96 10.53
CA ARG A 90 -3.42 -9.85 10.57
C ARG A 90 -2.79 -8.50 10.95
N TYR A 91 -1.99 -8.45 12.01
CA TYR A 91 -1.33 -7.23 12.45
C TYR A 91 0.12 -7.19 11.97
N GLY A 92 0.58 -6.00 11.63
CA GLY A 92 1.97 -5.75 11.32
C GLY A 92 2.35 -4.33 11.65
N ASP A 93 3.59 -4.14 12.06
CA ASP A 93 4.14 -2.83 12.35
C ASP A 93 5.59 -2.73 11.89
N ALA A 94 6.07 -1.51 11.79
CA ALA A 94 7.46 -1.21 11.50
C ALA A 94 7.86 0.16 12.03
N LEU A 95 9.08 0.25 12.52
CA LEU A 95 9.77 1.50 12.81
C LEU A 95 10.94 1.58 11.84
N ILE A 96 10.90 2.54 10.93
CA ILE A 96 11.84 2.63 9.79
C ILE A 96 12.71 3.87 9.92
N PRO A 97 14.01 3.70 10.20
CA PRO A 97 14.98 4.77 10.06
C PRO A 97 15.39 4.93 8.59
N MET A 98 15.62 6.14 8.17
CA MET A 98 16.25 6.47 6.90
C MET A 98 17.08 7.75 7.11
N ASP A 99 18.37 7.56 7.32
CA ASP A 99 19.31 8.60 7.73
C ASP A 99 18.77 9.42 8.93
N GLU A 100 18.43 10.68 8.73
CA GLU A 100 17.90 11.59 9.75
C GLU A 100 16.40 11.43 10.03
N THR A 101 15.72 10.55 9.28
CA THR A 101 14.27 10.37 9.34
C THR A 101 13.90 9.11 10.10
N LEU A 102 12.85 9.18 10.90
CA LEU A 102 12.24 8.01 11.55
C LEU A 102 10.73 8.02 11.36
N THR A 103 10.18 6.94 10.78
CA THR A 103 8.75 6.77 10.56
C THR A 103 8.23 5.49 11.21
N ARG A 104 7.08 5.60 11.87
CA ARG A 104 6.33 4.49 12.46
C ARG A 104 5.12 4.15 11.60
N VAL A 105 4.92 2.87 11.32
CA VAL A 105 3.75 2.34 10.62
C VAL A 105 3.14 1.20 11.42
N ALA A 106 1.80 1.18 11.55
CA ALA A 106 1.04 0.08 12.13
C ALA A 106 -0.17 -0.24 11.24
N LEU A 107 -0.46 -1.54 11.05
CA LEU A 107 -1.45 -2.02 10.11
C LEU A 107 -2.29 -3.15 10.75
N ASP A 108 -3.61 -3.09 10.54
CA ASP A 108 -4.57 -4.18 10.81
C ASP A 108 -5.29 -4.56 9.51
N ALA A 109 -5.08 -5.80 9.04
CA ALA A 109 -5.73 -6.34 7.85
C ALA A 109 -7.14 -6.83 8.15
N SER A 110 -7.95 -6.00 8.82
CA SER A 110 -9.26 -6.36 9.40
C SER A 110 -10.45 -6.26 8.45
N ASN A 111 -10.26 -5.81 7.22
CA ASN A 111 -11.33 -5.41 6.29
C ASN A 111 -12.22 -4.27 6.82
N ARG A 112 -11.65 -3.42 7.66
CA ARG A 112 -12.22 -2.15 8.14
C ARG A 112 -11.27 -1.03 7.74
N PRO A 113 -11.49 -0.41 6.58
CA PRO A 113 -10.55 0.57 6.03
C PRO A 113 -10.55 1.85 6.85
N TYR A 114 -9.35 2.31 7.19
CA TYR A 114 -9.13 3.59 7.84
C TYR A 114 -7.68 4.03 7.64
N LEU A 115 -7.45 5.32 7.40
CA LEU A 115 -6.11 5.88 7.36
C LEU A 115 -5.93 6.95 8.44
N ILE A 116 -4.91 6.80 9.28
CA ILE A 116 -4.33 7.88 10.07
C ILE A 116 -3.01 8.31 9.39
N TRP A 117 -2.97 9.56 8.99
CA TRP A 117 -1.82 10.15 8.31
C TRP A 117 -1.27 11.31 9.12
N LYS A 118 -0.09 11.13 9.73
CA LYS A 118 0.64 12.13 10.51
C LYS A 118 2.02 12.36 9.90
N VAL A 119 2.02 12.80 8.65
CA VAL A 119 3.25 13.10 7.91
C VAL A 119 3.13 14.51 7.34
N THR A 120 4.17 15.29 7.53
CA THR A 120 4.25 16.67 7.04
C THR A 120 5.45 16.81 6.10
N PHE A 121 5.24 17.50 4.99
CA PHE A 121 6.29 17.84 4.04
C PHE A 121 6.58 19.34 4.09
N THR A 122 7.86 19.69 3.95
CA THR A 122 8.32 21.09 3.95
C THR A 122 8.37 21.71 2.54
N LYS A 123 8.28 20.85 1.50
CA LYS A 123 8.28 21.27 0.10
C LYS A 123 7.04 20.72 -0.62
N PRO A 124 6.47 21.45 -1.57
CA PRO A 124 5.26 21.02 -2.26
C PRO A 124 5.48 19.89 -3.27
N LYS A 125 6.72 19.68 -3.72
CA LYS A 125 7.05 18.66 -4.74
C LYS A 125 8.29 17.85 -4.40
N LEU A 126 8.28 16.61 -4.91
CA LEU A 126 9.44 15.72 -5.02
C LEU A 126 9.59 15.29 -6.48
N GLY A 127 10.66 15.76 -7.14
CA GLY A 127 10.69 15.75 -8.60
C GLY A 127 9.49 16.53 -9.16
N GLU A 128 8.74 15.89 -10.04
CA GLU A 128 7.51 16.48 -10.61
C GLU A 128 6.24 16.13 -9.82
N MET A 129 6.33 15.28 -8.79
CA MET A 129 5.18 14.81 -8.02
C MET A 129 4.86 15.74 -6.85
N ASP A 130 3.60 16.16 -6.73
CA ASP A 130 3.12 16.95 -5.60
C ASP A 130 3.07 16.10 -4.33
N THR A 131 3.56 16.65 -3.22
CA THR A 131 3.67 15.90 -1.94
C THR A 131 2.32 15.57 -1.32
N GLU A 132 1.27 16.32 -1.60
CA GLU A 132 -0.10 16.02 -1.16
C GLU A 132 -0.62 14.69 -1.72
N LEU A 133 -0.15 14.27 -2.91
CA LEU A 133 -0.60 13.04 -3.58
C LEU A 133 -0.16 11.77 -2.85
N PHE A 134 0.85 11.83 -1.99
CA PHE A 134 1.22 10.65 -1.21
C PHE A 134 0.12 10.25 -0.23
N ARG A 135 -0.49 11.22 0.47
CA ARG A 135 -1.63 10.94 1.34
C ARG A 135 -2.80 10.32 0.56
N GLU A 136 -3.08 10.84 -0.64
CA GLU A 136 -4.16 10.33 -1.50
C GLU A 136 -3.89 8.89 -1.93
N TRP A 137 -2.66 8.58 -2.34
CA TRP A 137 -2.28 7.20 -2.66
C TRP A 137 -2.47 6.24 -1.46
N PHE A 138 -1.95 6.61 -0.28
CA PHE A 138 -2.09 5.78 0.93
C PHE A 138 -3.54 5.61 1.35
N HIS A 139 -4.36 6.66 1.21
CA HIS A 139 -5.79 6.61 1.48
C HIS A 139 -6.50 5.65 0.53
N ALA A 140 -6.32 5.83 -0.77
CA ALA A 140 -6.92 4.98 -1.81
C ALA A 140 -6.53 3.50 -1.63
N PHE A 141 -5.24 3.25 -1.37
CA PHE A 141 -4.73 1.90 -1.12
C PHE A 141 -5.34 1.27 0.15
N ALA A 142 -5.34 1.97 1.27
CA ALA A 142 -5.89 1.46 2.53
C ALA A 142 -7.39 1.18 2.43
N GLN A 143 -8.15 2.08 1.78
CA GLN A 143 -9.58 1.90 1.52
C GLN A 143 -9.85 0.66 0.67
N ALA A 144 -9.18 0.54 -0.47
CA ALA A 144 -9.42 -0.54 -1.41
C ALA A 144 -8.89 -1.91 -0.91
N ALA A 145 -7.81 -1.93 -0.15
CA ALA A 145 -7.26 -3.14 0.45
C ALA A 145 -7.97 -3.56 1.74
N GLY A 146 -8.89 -2.74 2.28
CA GLY A 146 -9.58 -3.01 3.54
C GLY A 146 -8.63 -3.05 4.74
N LEU A 147 -7.74 -2.07 4.84
CA LEU A 147 -6.72 -1.99 5.88
C LEU A 147 -7.00 -0.81 6.82
N THR A 148 -6.90 -1.04 8.12
CA THR A 148 -6.67 0.07 9.06
C THR A 148 -5.16 0.34 9.05
N LEU A 149 -4.76 1.52 8.62
CA LEU A 149 -3.36 1.90 8.42
C LEU A 149 -3.04 3.19 9.17
N HIS A 150 -2.03 3.16 10.00
CA HIS A 150 -1.51 4.31 10.72
C HIS A 150 -0.09 4.59 10.27
N ILE A 151 0.18 5.81 9.83
CA ILE A 151 1.51 6.28 9.42
C ILE A 151 1.82 7.57 10.16
N GLU A 152 2.92 7.58 10.89
CA GLU A 152 3.40 8.74 11.62
C GLU A 152 4.91 8.91 11.40
N ASN A 153 5.28 10.03 10.76
CA ASN A 153 6.66 10.45 10.74
C ASN A 153 6.98 11.13 12.07
N LEU A 154 7.90 10.55 12.84
CA LEU A 154 8.25 11.04 14.18
C LEU A 154 9.16 12.25 14.08
N TYR A 155 10.10 12.23 13.14
CA TYR A 155 10.98 13.33 12.76
C TYR A 155 11.66 13.04 11.42
N GLY A 156 12.15 14.07 10.76
CA GLY A 156 12.86 14.01 9.48
C GLY A 156 12.97 15.39 8.85
N GLU A 157 13.95 15.58 7.99
CA GLU A 157 14.19 16.87 7.31
C GLU A 157 14.07 16.74 5.79
N ASN A 158 14.56 15.65 5.22
CA ASN A 158 14.51 15.39 3.78
C ASN A 158 13.18 14.75 3.40
N ASN A 159 12.36 15.44 2.61
CA ASN A 159 11.03 14.95 2.21
C ASN A 159 11.09 13.62 1.43
N HIS A 160 12.16 13.36 0.66
CA HIS A 160 12.34 12.08 -0.03
C HIS A 160 12.51 10.95 1.01
N HIS A 161 13.37 11.15 2.02
CA HIS A 161 13.56 10.19 3.10
C HIS A 161 12.27 9.97 3.89
N ILE A 162 11.52 11.04 4.15
CA ILE A 162 10.24 10.97 4.86
C ILE A 162 9.25 10.07 4.10
N VAL A 163 8.98 10.33 2.83
CA VAL A 163 8.00 9.54 2.08
C VAL A 163 8.49 8.12 1.80
N GLU A 164 9.76 7.94 1.47
CA GLU A 164 10.30 6.59 1.21
C GLU A 164 10.26 5.73 2.49
N SER A 165 10.53 6.31 3.67
CA SER A 165 10.35 5.60 4.93
C SER A 165 8.90 5.20 5.22
N CYS A 166 7.91 5.98 4.75
CA CYS A 166 6.49 5.61 4.81
C CYS A 166 6.19 4.37 3.94
N PHE A 167 6.67 4.33 2.69
CA PHE A 167 6.48 3.18 1.80
C PHE A 167 7.21 1.93 2.28
N LYS A 168 8.45 2.06 2.78
CA LYS A 168 9.19 0.96 3.40
C LYS A 168 8.51 0.45 4.66
N GLY A 169 7.95 1.37 5.46
CA GLY A 169 7.18 1.04 6.66
C GLY A 169 5.91 0.27 6.34
N LEU A 170 5.11 0.74 5.37
CA LEU A 170 3.97 0.00 4.86
C LEU A 170 4.38 -1.38 4.36
N ALA A 171 5.46 -1.45 3.57
CA ALA A 171 5.95 -2.71 3.01
C ALA A 171 6.27 -3.74 4.10
N ARG A 172 6.99 -3.35 5.13
CA ARG A 172 7.37 -4.22 6.24
C ARG A 172 6.17 -4.63 7.10
N ALA A 173 5.29 -3.68 7.42
CA ALA A 173 4.05 -3.94 8.16
C ALA A 173 3.11 -4.88 7.37
N LEU A 174 2.94 -4.64 6.06
CA LEU A 174 2.13 -5.47 5.19
C LEU A 174 2.68 -6.89 5.10
N ARG A 175 4.00 -7.05 4.90
CA ARG A 175 4.66 -8.36 4.90
C ARG A 175 4.36 -9.15 6.18
N ALA A 176 4.49 -8.52 7.34
CA ALA A 176 4.19 -9.16 8.61
C ALA A 176 2.70 -9.56 8.69
N ALA A 177 1.80 -8.62 8.38
CA ALA A 177 0.35 -8.81 8.50
C ALA A 177 -0.19 -9.94 7.60
N VAL A 178 0.34 -10.07 6.36
CA VAL A 178 -0.13 -11.09 5.40
C VAL A 178 0.56 -12.44 5.53
N THR A 179 1.60 -12.55 6.37
CA THR A 179 2.29 -13.82 6.63
C THR A 179 1.33 -14.82 7.26
N ILE A 180 1.35 -16.06 6.78
CA ILE A 180 0.55 -17.16 7.36
C ILE A 180 1.17 -17.59 8.70
N ASP A 181 0.35 -17.64 9.75
CA ASP A 181 0.75 -18.21 11.05
C ASP A 181 0.72 -19.75 10.94
N PRO A 182 1.87 -20.42 11.02
CA PRO A 182 1.93 -21.87 10.85
C PRO A 182 1.19 -22.64 11.96
N ARG A 183 0.89 -22.00 13.09
CA ARG A 183 0.14 -22.60 14.20
C ARG A 183 -1.36 -22.59 13.97
N LYS A 184 -1.88 -21.72 13.08
CA LYS A 184 -3.31 -21.56 12.77
C LYS A 184 -3.53 -21.20 11.30
N PRO A 185 -3.09 -22.02 10.35
CA PRO A 185 -3.03 -21.65 8.93
C PRO A 185 -4.42 -21.44 8.28
N ASP A 186 -5.46 -22.03 8.86
CA ASP A 186 -6.83 -21.97 8.31
C ASP A 186 -7.81 -21.17 9.19
N ALA A 187 -7.36 -20.63 10.33
CA ALA A 187 -8.22 -19.91 11.25
C ALA A 187 -8.34 -18.43 10.83
N VAL A 188 -9.56 -17.90 10.88
CA VAL A 188 -9.75 -16.45 10.77
C VAL A 188 -9.25 -15.81 12.08
N PRO A 189 -8.30 -14.85 12.03
CA PRO A 189 -7.70 -14.26 13.23
C PRO A 189 -8.62 -13.22 13.87
N SER A 190 -9.81 -13.64 14.29
CA SER A 190 -10.84 -12.82 14.90
C SER A 190 -11.68 -13.65 15.88
N THR A 191 -11.93 -13.11 17.06
CA THR A 191 -12.87 -13.71 18.05
C THR A 191 -14.31 -13.76 17.54
N LYS A 192 -14.64 -12.96 16.51
CA LYS A 192 -15.95 -12.95 15.84
C LYS A 192 -16.09 -14.04 14.77
N GLY A 193 -15.00 -14.76 14.43
CA GLY A 193 -14.98 -15.75 13.36
C GLY A 193 -14.99 -15.17 11.94
N VAL A 194 -15.09 -13.84 11.79
CA VAL A 194 -15.09 -13.13 10.52
C VAL A 194 -14.25 -11.87 10.60
N LEU A 195 -13.70 -11.42 9.47
CA LEU A 195 -13.05 -10.12 9.29
C LEU A 195 -13.84 -9.30 8.27
N GLY A 196 -14.25 -8.09 8.67
CA GLY A 196 -15.17 -7.26 7.91
C GLY A 196 -16.61 -7.64 8.22
N GLY A 197 -17.41 -6.67 8.62
CA GLY A 197 -18.85 -6.86 8.77
C GLY A 197 -19.54 -6.58 7.44
N SER A 198 -20.04 -7.61 6.74
CA SER A 198 -21.28 -7.39 6.01
C SER A 198 -22.36 -7.26 7.09
N LEU A 199 -22.90 -6.06 7.25
CA LEU A 199 -24.19 -5.92 7.91
C LEU A 199 -25.18 -6.71 7.03
N SER A 200 -25.53 -7.92 7.49
CA SER A 200 -26.67 -8.67 6.97
C SER A 200 -27.97 -7.98 7.36
#